data_b9b267f54068f12e56171950ea43fb0c
#
_entry.id   b9b267f54068f12e56171950ea43fb0c
#
_cell.length_a   1.000
_cell.length_b   1.000
_cell.length_c   1.000
_cell.angle_alpha   90.00
_cell.angle_beta   90.00
_cell.angle_gamma   90.00
#
_symmetry.space_group_name_H-M   'P 1'
#
loop_
_entity.id
_entity.type
_entity.pdbx_description
1 polymer ?
#
loop_
_entity_poly.entity_id
_entity_poly.type
_entity_poly.pdbx_seq_one_letter_code
_entity_poly.pdbx_strand_id
1 'polypeptide(L)'
;MNPFTLITNCFSDLRMKIRHIGLLLLLAAGMLIAGCSPSENVVDVTTDALSFNSEYAGNTSSLTWAQNSKIGIFEKKSGQTLSESSIVNGFSNIPYQTIGNGIFTHTTRSLTYPQDGSAVDFIAYAPFSDTLRSYQISVDVSQQTDNPWLNLLASNNLVARTNTKQPTLRFKRALGKVTLTINSTDGGDISGLAATLFDMPTSGTFDLRNNTMTVTAPRNGTIPMTMTGGKFSRTATAYVLPQQLQALKVRFTAANGLVREVTLSPSVTVNSDNALKQDVTISGLGSTTTVVAGKQHWTETPLITSQQSSNVSLRYIEHFFARNGQNYRNYAMLYDTDLKMAYWVAYPLCTFYTQRNTGRTDAWDYDPLLSTEQQPTMKNAIERYQRGHQIPSADRYVTKEANKQTFYYSNMTPQAGALNGEVWARLESAVRGWSSNIDTLYVVTGAMPTTASNSSVTYVSDNSGKKIAVPKYYFKALCRIDRSTGAAYTIAFKFDQGSRGTTNAGTSVSYYSANYMDFALSVSELEELTGFTFFPSIRQQYKLTYDAGKWQ
;
A
#
# COMPACT_ATOMS: atom_id res chain seq x y z
N MET A 1 12.27 31.58 -33.25
CA MET A 1 10.83 31.72 -33.47
C MET A 1 10.16 30.57 -32.76
N ASN A 2 9.50 30.87 -31.67
CA ASN A 2 8.99 29.94 -30.69
C ASN A 2 7.45 29.84 -30.86
N PRO A 3 6.83 28.70 -31.07
CA PRO A 3 5.38 28.55 -31.16
C PRO A 3 4.77 28.02 -29.86
N PHE A 4 4.77 28.86 -28.81
CA PHE A 4 3.98 28.63 -27.61
C PHE A 4 3.41 29.98 -27.12
N THR A 5 2.43 30.47 -27.83
CA THR A 5 1.54 31.54 -27.33
C THR A 5 0.25 31.46 -28.13
N LEU A 6 -0.68 30.60 -27.67
CA LEU A 6 -2.12 30.65 -28.01
C LEU A 6 -2.80 29.49 -27.32
N ILE A 7 -3.18 29.62 -26.03
CA ILE A 7 -4.33 28.98 -25.35
C ILE A 7 -4.36 29.59 -23.92
N THR A 8 -4.75 30.83 -23.82
CA THR A 8 -5.27 31.43 -22.59
C THR A 8 -6.14 32.62 -22.97
N ASN A 9 -7.32 32.32 -23.46
CA ASN A 9 -8.45 33.26 -23.50
C ASN A 9 -9.66 32.51 -24.05
N CYS A 10 -10.35 31.74 -23.19
CA CYS A 10 -11.68 31.23 -23.44
C CYS A 10 -12.32 30.65 -22.18
N PHE A 11 -12.29 31.41 -21.06
CA PHE A 11 -13.11 31.11 -19.87
C PHE A 11 -13.41 32.37 -19.06
N SER A 12 -13.94 33.41 -19.71
CA SER A 12 -14.42 34.59 -18.98
C SER A 12 -15.75 35.18 -19.50
N ASP A 13 -16.52 34.45 -20.30
CA ASP A 13 -17.78 34.96 -20.84
C ASP A 13 -18.97 34.00 -20.72
N LEU A 14 -19.18 33.42 -19.55
CA LEU A 14 -20.42 32.67 -19.26
C LEU A 14 -20.92 32.86 -17.82
N ARG A 15 -20.84 34.11 -17.33
CA ARG A 15 -21.49 34.48 -16.04
C ARG A 15 -22.15 35.86 -16.12
N MET A 16 -23.00 36.08 -17.07
CA MET A 16 -23.93 37.23 -17.04
C MET A 16 -24.98 37.11 -18.17
N LYS A 17 -26.03 36.29 -17.96
CA LYS A 17 -27.35 36.40 -18.61
C LYS A 17 -28.28 35.33 -18.09
N ILE A 18 -28.67 35.41 -16.81
CA ILE A 18 -29.93 34.83 -16.30
C ILE A 18 -30.35 35.73 -15.13
N ARG A 19 -30.89 36.90 -15.44
CA ARG A 19 -31.82 37.66 -14.59
C ARG A 19 -32.68 38.47 -15.53
N HIS A 20 -34.00 38.38 -15.35
CA HIS A 20 -35.11 39.03 -16.02
C HIS A 20 -35.77 38.17 -17.09
N ILE A 21 -36.75 37.39 -16.65
CA ILE A 21 -38.11 37.27 -17.21
C ILE A 21 -38.90 36.56 -16.09
N GLY A 22 -39.47 37.35 -15.25
CA GLY A 22 -40.51 36.97 -14.33
C GLY A 22 -41.55 38.10 -14.40
N LEU A 23 -42.78 37.71 -14.52
CA LEU A 23 -43.93 38.60 -14.32
C LEU A 23 -44.55 39.12 -15.64
N LEU A 24 -45.56 38.49 -16.08
CA LEU A 24 -46.89 39.04 -16.53
C LEU A 24 -47.63 37.89 -17.25
N LEU A 25 -48.75 37.41 -16.68
CA LEU A 25 -50.10 37.64 -17.14
C LEU A 25 -51.08 36.74 -16.38
N LEU A 26 -51.76 37.41 -15.45
CA LEU A 26 -53.07 37.00 -14.98
C LEU A 26 -54.13 37.64 -15.89
N LEU A 27 -55.29 36.97 -16.00
CA LEU A 27 -56.57 37.45 -16.46
C LEU A 27 -56.96 37.17 -17.92
N ALA A 28 -57.79 36.15 -18.10
CA ALA A 28 -59.11 36.37 -18.75
C ALA A 28 -60.07 35.20 -18.41
N ALA A 29 -61.17 35.61 -17.88
CA ALA A 29 -62.30 34.82 -17.41
C ALA A 29 -63.23 34.34 -18.54
N GLY A 30 -63.86 33.16 -18.34
CA GLY A 30 -65.30 33.01 -18.53
C GLY A 30 -65.76 32.44 -19.83
N MET A 31 -66.37 31.28 -19.84
CA MET A 31 -67.78 31.06 -19.94
C MET A 31 -68.14 29.58 -20.02
N LEU A 32 -69.13 29.22 -19.26
CA LEU A 32 -69.85 27.95 -19.17
C LEU A 32 -70.36 27.41 -20.52
N ILE A 33 -70.17 26.06 -20.71
CA ILE A 33 -71.25 25.27 -21.32
C ILE A 33 -71.34 23.95 -20.53
N ALA A 34 -72.49 23.71 -19.91
CA ALA A 34 -72.91 22.48 -19.29
C ALA A 34 -73.15 21.39 -20.32
N GLY A 35 -72.47 20.26 -20.23
CA GLY A 35 -72.73 19.04 -20.92
C GLY A 35 -72.64 17.88 -19.93
N CYS A 36 -73.77 17.36 -19.48
CA CYS A 36 -73.85 16.12 -18.72
C CYS A 36 -73.46 14.96 -19.61
N SER A 37 -72.40 14.22 -19.17
CA SER A 37 -72.17 12.84 -19.58
C SER A 37 -71.74 12.05 -18.34
N PRO A 38 -72.11 10.78 -18.23
CA PRO A 38 -72.04 10.05 -16.96
C PRO A 38 -70.59 9.88 -16.49
N SER A 39 -70.39 10.09 -15.21
CA SER A 39 -69.19 9.79 -14.53
C SER A 39 -68.84 8.30 -14.61
N GLU A 40 -67.95 7.93 -15.53
CA GLU A 40 -67.13 6.78 -15.32
C GLU A 40 -66.18 7.16 -14.17
N ASN A 41 -66.38 6.50 -13.03
CA ASN A 41 -65.41 6.47 -11.98
C ASN A 41 -64.13 5.88 -12.56
N VAL A 42 -63.28 6.73 -13.12
CA VAL A 42 -61.88 6.41 -13.26
C VAL A 42 -61.33 6.33 -11.82
N VAL A 43 -61.37 5.13 -11.28
CA VAL A 43 -60.53 4.78 -10.13
C VAL A 43 -59.11 5.05 -10.63
N ASP A 44 -58.55 6.15 -10.17
CA ASP A 44 -57.12 6.43 -10.31
C ASP A 44 -56.42 5.33 -9.52
N VAL A 45 -56.17 4.20 -10.18
CA VAL A 45 -55.32 3.13 -9.68
C VAL A 45 -53.91 3.69 -9.79
N THR A 46 -53.55 4.53 -8.86
CA THR A 46 -52.16 4.74 -8.52
C THR A 46 -51.63 3.37 -8.07
N THR A 47 -51.23 2.57 -9.04
CA THR A 47 -50.46 1.36 -8.79
C THR A 47 -49.23 1.82 -8.05
N ASP A 48 -49.23 1.62 -6.71
CA ASP A 48 -48.10 1.93 -5.82
C ASP A 48 -46.87 1.18 -6.33
N ALA A 49 -46.09 1.87 -7.15
CA ALA A 49 -44.85 1.34 -7.71
C ALA A 49 -43.91 0.90 -6.59
N LEU A 50 -43.50 -0.36 -6.59
CA LEU A 50 -42.55 -0.88 -5.60
C LEU A 50 -41.16 -0.29 -5.83
N SER A 51 -40.52 0.06 -4.74
CA SER A 51 -39.09 0.30 -4.67
C SER A 51 -38.48 -0.65 -3.62
N PHE A 52 -37.17 -0.85 -3.66
CA PHE A 52 -36.52 -1.78 -2.76
C PHE A 52 -35.32 -1.11 -2.10
N ASN A 53 -35.22 -1.19 -0.77
CA ASN A 53 -34.00 -0.94 -0.06
C ASN A 53 -33.04 -2.12 -0.22
N SER A 54 -31.75 -1.88 -0.05
CA SER A 54 -30.75 -2.95 -0.05
C SER A 54 -29.87 -2.88 1.18
N GLU A 55 -29.59 -4.04 1.75
CA GLU A 55 -28.66 -4.25 2.84
C GLU A 55 -27.70 -5.38 2.49
N TYR A 56 -26.51 -5.33 3.06
CA TYR A 56 -25.58 -6.44 3.00
C TYR A 56 -25.76 -7.31 4.24
N ALA A 57 -26.08 -8.57 4.02
CA ALA A 57 -26.33 -9.55 5.10
C ALA A 57 -25.13 -10.47 5.35
N GLY A 58 -23.96 -10.13 4.79
CA GLY A 58 -22.76 -10.94 4.90
C GLY A 58 -21.79 -10.48 5.99
N ASN A 59 -20.75 -11.29 6.22
CA ASN A 59 -19.75 -11.08 7.27
C ASN A 59 -18.58 -10.19 6.86
N THR A 60 -18.53 -9.70 5.63
CA THR A 60 -17.36 -9.01 5.06
C THR A 60 -17.74 -7.66 4.49
N SER A 61 -17.53 -6.56 5.20
CA SER A 61 -17.67 -5.18 4.72
C SER A 61 -19.04 -4.72 4.17
N SER A 62 -19.34 -3.43 4.30
CA SER A 62 -20.54 -2.78 3.77
C SER A 62 -20.68 -2.93 2.26
N LEU A 63 -21.90 -3.10 1.78
CA LEU A 63 -22.23 -3.05 0.36
C LEU A 63 -22.39 -1.59 -0.07
N THR A 64 -21.57 -1.16 -1.02
CA THR A 64 -21.73 0.14 -1.68
C THR A 64 -22.13 -0.08 -3.13
N TRP A 65 -23.16 0.64 -3.57
CA TRP A 65 -23.62 0.59 -4.94
C TRP A 65 -23.07 1.79 -5.73
N ALA A 66 -22.57 1.53 -6.91
CA ALA A 66 -22.25 2.61 -7.84
C ALA A 66 -23.54 3.20 -8.42
N GLN A 67 -23.50 4.45 -8.83
CA GLN A 67 -24.58 5.06 -9.60
C GLN A 67 -24.87 4.20 -10.84
N ASN A 68 -26.15 4.04 -11.15
CA ASN A 68 -26.65 3.22 -12.24
C ASN A 68 -26.45 1.69 -12.09
N SER A 69 -26.06 1.21 -10.91
CA SER A 69 -26.07 -0.24 -10.66
C SER A 69 -27.46 -0.80 -10.82
N LYS A 70 -27.55 -1.95 -11.48
CA LYS A 70 -28.82 -2.64 -11.74
C LYS A 70 -28.87 -4.00 -11.06
N ILE A 71 -30.06 -4.36 -10.59
CA ILE A 71 -30.41 -5.69 -10.09
C ILE A 71 -31.54 -6.28 -10.92
N GLY A 72 -31.60 -7.60 -11.02
CA GLY A 72 -32.74 -8.33 -11.59
C GLY A 72 -33.63 -8.87 -10.49
N ILE A 73 -34.94 -8.68 -10.58
CA ILE A 73 -35.91 -9.17 -9.60
C ILE A 73 -36.93 -10.10 -10.26
N PHE A 74 -37.18 -11.22 -9.58
CA PHE A 74 -38.26 -12.15 -9.88
C PHE A 74 -39.33 -12.06 -8.79
N GLU A 75 -40.60 -11.96 -9.20
CA GLU A 75 -41.74 -12.06 -8.30
C GLU A 75 -42.45 -13.40 -8.52
N LYS A 76 -42.57 -14.20 -7.49
CA LYS A 76 -43.16 -15.53 -7.57
C LYS A 76 -44.22 -15.75 -6.49
N LYS A 77 -45.14 -16.69 -6.72
CA LYS A 77 -46.11 -17.16 -5.73
C LYS A 77 -45.37 -17.63 -4.47
N SER A 78 -45.81 -17.16 -3.31
CA SER A 78 -45.17 -17.49 -2.04
C SER A 78 -45.18 -19.01 -1.77
N GLY A 79 -44.08 -19.48 -1.22
CA GLY A 79 -43.91 -20.89 -0.89
C GLY A 79 -43.63 -21.83 -2.06
N GLN A 80 -43.68 -21.36 -3.31
CA GLN A 80 -43.37 -22.18 -4.48
C GLN A 80 -41.90 -22.04 -4.89
N THR A 81 -41.38 -23.05 -5.57
CA THR A 81 -40.03 -22.98 -6.17
C THR A 81 -40.08 -22.02 -7.37
N LEU A 82 -39.06 -21.19 -7.56
CA LEU A 82 -38.93 -20.27 -8.68
C LEU A 82 -38.95 -21.05 -10.02
N SER A 83 -39.98 -20.83 -10.83
CA SER A 83 -40.23 -21.46 -12.13
C SER A 83 -41.17 -20.59 -12.96
N GLU A 84 -41.29 -20.83 -14.23
CA GLU A 84 -42.21 -20.08 -15.08
C GLU A 84 -43.66 -20.12 -14.56
N SER A 85 -44.13 -21.27 -14.06
CA SER A 85 -45.48 -21.45 -13.51
C SER A 85 -45.71 -20.75 -12.17
N SER A 86 -44.64 -20.42 -11.45
CA SER A 86 -44.69 -19.70 -10.17
C SER A 86 -44.60 -18.19 -10.33
N ILE A 87 -44.15 -17.68 -11.48
CA ILE A 87 -44.04 -16.23 -11.75
C ILE A 87 -45.41 -15.57 -11.67
N VAL A 88 -45.48 -14.44 -11.01
CA VAL A 88 -46.67 -13.63 -10.83
C VAL A 88 -46.65 -12.47 -11.83
N ASN A 89 -47.79 -12.20 -12.49
CA ASN A 89 -47.97 -11.08 -13.42
C ASN A 89 -46.90 -10.94 -14.53
N GLY A 90 -46.17 -12.04 -14.83
CA GLY A 90 -45.07 -12.00 -15.79
C GLY A 90 -43.84 -11.21 -15.27
N PHE A 91 -43.69 -11.04 -13.97
CA PHE A 91 -42.55 -10.33 -13.34
C PHE A 91 -41.35 -11.25 -13.19
N SER A 92 -40.74 -11.58 -14.33
CA SER A 92 -39.55 -12.40 -14.45
C SER A 92 -38.38 -11.53 -14.88
N ASN A 93 -37.30 -11.51 -14.08
CA ASN A 93 -36.06 -10.76 -14.37
C ASN A 93 -36.27 -9.26 -14.63
N ILE A 94 -37.04 -8.61 -13.81
CA ILE A 94 -37.37 -7.18 -13.97
C ILE A 94 -36.20 -6.32 -13.47
N PRO A 95 -35.66 -5.40 -14.32
CA PRO A 95 -34.54 -4.55 -13.94
C PRO A 95 -34.94 -3.41 -13.01
N TYR A 96 -34.24 -3.28 -11.91
CA TYR A 96 -34.29 -2.15 -10.99
C TYR A 96 -32.92 -1.49 -10.89
N GLN A 97 -32.88 -0.17 -10.76
CA GLN A 97 -31.63 0.63 -10.76
C GLN A 97 -31.55 1.55 -9.55
N THR A 98 -30.35 1.78 -9.06
CA THR A 98 -30.06 2.75 -7.99
C THR A 98 -29.26 3.93 -8.50
N ILE A 99 -29.41 5.09 -7.83
CA ILE A 99 -28.58 6.27 -8.02
C ILE A 99 -27.30 6.22 -7.15
N GLY A 100 -27.03 5.09 -6.49
CA GLY A 100 -25.88 4.90 -5.60
C GLY A 100 -26.21 4.93 -4.10
N ASN A 101 -27.46 5.22 -3.74
CA ASN A 101 -27.92 5.34 -2.34
C ASN A 101 -28.47 4.03 -1.76
N GLY A 102 -28.41 2.93 -2.51
CA GLY A 102 -28.91 1.61 -2.08
C GLY A 102 -30.43 1.44 -2.19
N ILE A 103 -31.16 2.44 -2.69
CA ILE A 103 -32.58 2.34 -3.03
C ILE A 103 -32.68 2.03 -4.52
N PHE A 104 -33.43 1.00 -4.84
CA PHE A 104 -33.66 0.53 -6.21
C PHE A 104 -35.07 0.88 -6.66
N THR A 105 -35.18 1.54 -7.81
CA THR A 105 -36.42 1.89 -8.47
C THR A 105 -36.50 1.22 -9.84
N HIS A 106 -37.67 0.99 -10.34
CA HIS A 106 -37.88 0.38 -11.66
C HIS A 106 -37.33 1.26 -12.80
N THR A 107 -36.83 0.64 -13.85
CA THR A 107 -36.33 1.35 -15.04
C THR A 107 -37.37 1.45 -16.16
N THR A 108 -38.20 0.45 -16.30
CA THR A 108 -39.23 0.37 -17.37
C THR A 108 -40.57 -0.06 -16.83
N ARG A 109 -40.64 -1.12 -16.03
CA ARG A 109 -41.88 -1.68 -15.49
C ARG A 109 -41.72 -1.87 -13.97
N SER A 110 -42.70 -1.39 -13.20
CA SER A 110 -42.73 -1.60 -11.75
C SER A 110 -43.37 -2.95 -11.40
N LEU A 111 -42.80 -3.61 -10.40
CA LEU A 111 -43.45 -4.71 -9.69
C LEU A 111 -44.66 -4.18 -8.90
N THR A 112 -45.71 -4.97 -8.79
CA THR A 112 -46.93 -4.66 -8.03
C THR A 112 -47.44 -5.91 -7.37
N TYR A 113 -47.95 -5.81 -6.15
CA TYR A 113 -48.61 -6.95 -5.49
C TYR A 113 -49.84 -7.41 -6.22
N PRO A 114 -50.21 -8.70 -6.13
CA PRO A 114 -51.48 -9.23 -6.66
C PRO A 114 -52.69 -8.50 -6.07
N GLN A 115 -53.64 -8.18 -6.90
CA GLN A 115 -54.87 -7.46 -6.49
C GLN A 115 -55.77 -8.31 -5.57
N ASP A 116 -55.66 -9.63 -5.66
CA ASP A 116 -56.38 -10.57 -4.82
C ASP A 116 -55.79 -10.72 -3.39
N GLY A 117 -54.74 -9.97 -3.09
CA GLY A 117 -54.05 -9.99 -1.79
C GLY A 117 -53.21 -11.24 -1.56
N SER A 118 -53.00 -12.08 -2.58
CA SER A 118 -52.15 -13.25 -2.43
C SER A 118 -50.70 -12.86 -2.19
N ALA A 119 -50.01 -13.63 -1.31
CA ALA A 119 -48.64 -13.36 -0.93
C ALA A 119 -47.66 -13.77 -2.03
N VAL A 120 -46.60 -12.97 -2.17
CA VAL A 120 -45.49 -13.21 -3.11
C VAL A 120 -44.13 -13.26 -2.40
N ASP A 121 -43.18 -13.91 -3.04
CA ASP A 121 -41.76 -13.87 -2.65
C ASP A 121 -40.99 -13.13 -3.74
N PHE A 122 -39.96 -12.34 -3.32
CA PHE A 122 -39.05 -11.70 -4.25
C PHE A 122 -37.66 -12.34 -4.15
N ILE A 123 -37.11 -12.67 -5.31
CA ILE A 123 -35.73 -13.15 -5.46
C ILE A 123 -35.01 -12.11 -6.32
N ALA A 124 -33.86 -11.64 -5.83
CA ALA A 124 -33.06 -10.63 -6.51
C ALA A 124 -31.62 -11.07 -6.69
N TYR A 125 -30.98 -10.58 -7.74
CA TYR A 125 -29.57 -10.78 -7.98
C TYR A 125 -28.91 -9.54 -8.62
N ALA A 126 -27.60 -9.43 -8.46
CA ALA A 126 -26.75 -8.43 -9.10
C ALA A 126 -25.41 -9.07 -9.52
N PRO A 127 -24.79 -8.58 -10.61
CA PRO A 127 -25.28 -7.55 -11.54
C PRO A 127 -26.42 -8.07 -12.43
N PHE A 128 -27.30 -7.19 -12.86
CA PHE A 128 -28.37 -7.52 -13.77
C PHE A 128 -27.84 -7.96 -15.14
N SER A 129 -28.44 -9.00 -15.70
CA SER A 129 -28.24 -9.43 -17.09
C SER A 129 -29.58 -9.55 -17.81
N ASP A 130 -29.71 -8.87 -18.94
CA ASP A 130 -30.90 -8.95 -19.82
C ASP A 130 -30.93 -10.26 -20.64
N THR A 131 -29.80 -10.97 -20.70
CA THR A 131 -29.68 -12.25 -21.40
C THR A 131 -29.99 -13.46 -20.51
N LEU A 132 -30.25 -13.26 -19.22
CA LEU A 132 -30.61 -14.36 -18.32
C LEU A 132 -32.00 -14.92 -18.68
N ARG A 133 -32.02 -16.13 -19.23
CA ARG A 133 -33.25 -16.84 -19.66
C ARG A 133 -33.61 -18.03 -18.76
N SER A 134 -32.74 -18.38 -17.83
CA SER A 134 -32.93 -19.43 -16.84
C SER A 134 -32.76 -18.85 -15.45
N TYR A 135 -33.07 -19.61 -14.44
CA TYR A 135 -32.84 -19.23 -13.05
C TYR A 135 -31.43 -19.63 -12.55
N GLN A 136 -30.55 -19.90 -13.49
CA GLN A 136 -29.19 -20.34 -13.24
C GLN A 136 -28.17 -19.42 -13.93
N ILE A 137 -27.12 -19.05 -13.21
CA ILE A 137 -26.06 -18.18 -13.66
C ILE A 137 -24.77 -18.99 -13.73
N SER A 138 -24.20 -19.12 -14.93
CA SER A 138 -22.88 -19.70 -15.12
C SER A 138 -21.81 -18.73 -14.63
N VAL A 139 -20.92 -19.19 -13.79
CA VAL A 139 -19.82 -18.40 -13.21
C VAL A 139 -18.50 -19.06 -13.56
N ASP A 140 -17.59 -18.28 -14.11
CA ASP A 140 -16.21 -18.65 -14.37
C ASP A 140 -15.30 -17.70 -13.60
N VAL A 141 -14.45 -18.23 -12.72
CA VAL A 141 -13.49 -17.47 -11.89
C VAL A 141 -12.05 -17.53 -12.42
N SER A 142 -11.83 -18.11 -13.60
CA SER A 142 -10.50 -18.14 -14.24
C SER A 142 -10.01 -16.74 -14.64
N GLN A 143 -10.96 -15.82 -14.92
CA GLN A 143 -10.70 -14.42 -15.25
C GLN A 143 -11.09 -13.54 -14.06
N GLN A 144 -10.08 -12.87 -13.47
CA GLN A 144 -10.25 -12.04 -12.27
C GLN A 144 -10.38 -10.54 -12.58
N THR A 145 -10.38 -10.17 -13.85
CA THR A 145 -10.61 -8.81 -14.36
C THR A 145 -11.73 -8.85 -15.39
N ASP A 146 -12.46 -7.75 -15.54
CA ASP A 146 -13.53 -7.55 -16.53
C ASP A 146 -14.64 -8.64 -16.50
N ASN A 147 -14.80 -9.28 -15.36
CA ASN A 147 -15.81 -10.32 -15.15
C ASN A 147 -16.86 -9.85 -14.11
N PRO A 148 -18.04 -9.43 -14.55
CA PRO A 148 -19.07 -8.89 -13.65
C PRO A 148 -19.56 -9.92 -12.63
N TRP A 149 -19.50 -11.21 -12.95
CA TRP A 149 -19.97 -12.29 -12.09
C TRP A 149 -19.08 -12.56 -10.87
N LEU A 150 -17.86 -11.98 -10.80
CA LEU A 150 -17.06 -12.03 -9.58
C LEU A 150 -17.72 -11.30 -8.41
N ASN A 151 -18.61 -10.35 -8.70
CA ASN A 151 -19.41 -9.63 -7.71
C ASN A 151 -20.86 -10.13 -7.63
N LEU A 152 -21.10 -11.40 -7.99
CA LEU A 152 -22.45 -11.97 -7.94
C LEU A 152 -23.02 -11.90 -6.52
N LEU A 153 -24.12 -11.18 -6.40
CA LEU A 153 -24.91 -11.01 -5.18
C LEU A 153 -26.29 -11.63 -5.39
N ALA A 154 -26.84 -12.23 -4.37
CA ALA A 154 -28.19 -12.76 -4.40
C ALA A 154 -28.95 -12.48 -3.09
N SER A 155 -30.26 -12.34 -3.20
CA SER A 155 -31.18 -12.13 -2.10
C SER A 155 -32.46 -12.96 -2.30
N ASN A 156 -32.89 -13.67 -1.27
CA ASN A 156 -34.14 -14.44 -1.23
C ASN A 156 -34.88 -14.28 0.12
N ASN A 157 -34.60 -13.19 0.83
CA ASN A 157 -35.14 -12.95 2.17
C ASN A 157 -36.57 -12.42 2.21
N LEU A 158 -37.09 -11.96 1.07
CA LEU A 158 -38.43 -11.39 1.02
C LEU A 158 -39.46 -12.48 0.67
N VAL A 159 -40.00 -13.10 1.70
CA VAL A 159 -41.01 -14.16 1.60
C VAL A 159 -42.35 -13.69 2.16
N ALA A 160 -43.43 -14.21 1.62
CA ALA A 160 -44.83 -13.97 2.03
C ALA A 160 -45.17 -12.47 2.17
N ARG A 161 -44.84 -11.67 1.14
CA ARG A 161 -45.12 -10.23 1.10
C ARG A 161 -46.47 -9.95 0.43
N THR A 162 -47.22 -8.98 0.99
CA THR A 162 -48.55 -8.63 0.48
C THR A 162 -48.75 -7.14 0.19
N ASN A 163 -48.07 -6.24 0.91
CA ASN A 163 -48.33 -4.81 0.83
C ASN A 163 -47.20 -3.87 1.25
N THR A 164 -45.96 -4.35 1.39
CA THR A 164 -44.83 -3.50 1.81
C THR A 164 -44.34 -2.66 0.65
N LYS A 165 -44.51 -1.33 0.68
CA LYS A 165 -44.13 -0.41 -0.42
C LYS A 165 -42.64 -0.38 -0.73
N GLN A 166 -41.79 -0.52 0.29
CA GLN A 166 -40.32 -0.45 0.15
C GLN A 166 -39.64 -1.54 1.00
N PRO A 167 -39.78 -2.80 0.61
CA PRO A 167 -39.15 -3.88 1.35
C PRO A 167 -37.60 -3.86 1.18
N THR A 168 -36.88 -4.44 2.16
CA THR A 168 -35.41 -4.49 2.15
C THR A 168 -34.90 -5.83 1.65
N LEU A 169 -34.18 -5.80 0.53
CA LEU A 169 -33.42 -6.93 -0.02
C LEU A 169 -32.11 -7.08 0.75
N ARG A 170 -31.85 -8.27 1.29
CA ARG A 170 -30.63 -8.60 2.00
C ARG A 170 -29.72 -9.46 1.12
N PHE A 171 -28.71 -8.82 0.57
CA PHE A 171 -27.78 -9.46 -0.36
C PHE A 171 -26.64 -10.18 0.36
N LYS A 172 -26.27 -11.33 -0.19
CA LYS A 172 -25.03 -12.05 0.14
C LYS A 172 -24.24 -12.30 -1.12
N ARG A 173 -22.91 -12.39 -0.98
CA ARG A 173 -22.04 -12.78 -2.11
C ARG A 173 -22.19 -14.27 -2.38
N ALA A 174 -22.25 -14.63 -3.66
CA ALA A 174 -22.29 -16.03 -4.08
C ALA A 174 -20.90 -16.70 -4.07
N LEU A 175 -19.84 -15.90 -4.18
CA LEU A 175 -18.45 -16.38 -4.20
C LEU A 175 -17.74 -16.18 -2.88
N GLY A 176 -16.73 -17.00 -2.64
CA GLY A 176 -15.72 -16.78 -1.61
C GLY A 176 -14.59 -15.89 -2.11
N LYS A 177 -13.80 -15.34 -1.20
CA LYS A 177 -12.63 -14.53 -1.50
C LYS A 177 -11.41 -15.09 -0.78
N VAL A 178 -10.29 -15.24 -1.49
CA VAL A 178 -8.98 -15.52 -0.92
C VAL A 178 -8.17 -14.23 -0.91
N THR A 179 -7.57 -13.91 0.23
CA THR A 179 -6.68 -12.76 0.39
C THR A 179 -5.39 -13.24 1.05
N LEU A 180 -4.28 -13.04 0.39
CA LEU A 180 -2.94 -13.35 0.92
C LEU A 180 -2.19 -12.05 1.18
N THR A 181 -1.64 -11.92 2.38
CA THR A 181 -0.64 -10.88 2.67
C THR A 181 0.73 -11.52 2.49
N ILE A 182 1.49 -11.08 1.49
CA ILE A 182 2.75 -11.68 1.09
C ILE A 182 3.88 -10.77 1.53
N ASN A 183 4.77 -11.27 2.38
CA ASN A 183 5.90 -10.52 2.91
C ASN A 183 7.21 -11.18 2.45
N SER A 184 8.13 -10.35 1.94
CA SER A 184 9.51 -10.77 1.66
C SER A 184 10.27 -10.91 2.98
N THR A 185 10.91 -12.06 3.22
CA THR A 185 11.69 -12.31 4.45
C THR A 185 13.18 -12.08 4.28
N ASP A 186 13.63 -11.95 3.07
CA ASP A 186 15.04 -11.71 2.70
C ASP A 186 15.30 -10.28 2.21
N GLY A 187 14.29 -9.39 2.30
CA GLY A 187 14.39 -8.02 1.81
C GLY A 187 14.43 -7.91 0.28
N GLY A 188 14.14 -8.99 -0.42
CA GLY A 188 14.05 -8.98 -1.88
C GLY A 188 12.84 -8.18 -2.37
N ASP A 189 13.03 -7.45 -3.47
CA ASP A 189 11.96 -6.69 -4.13
C ASP A 189 10.95 -7.62 -4.80
N ILE A 190 9.73 -7.62 -4.28
CA ILE A 190 8.61 -8.41 -4.80
C ILE A 190 7.57 -7.58 -5.55
N SER A 191 7.89 -6.34 -5.95
CA SER A 191 6.94 -5.47 -6.68
C SER A 191 6.44 -6.08 -7.99
N GLY A 192 7.26 -6.88 -8.68
CA GLY A 192 6.91 -7.62 -9.89
C GLY A 192 6.38 -9.04 -9.66
N LEU A 193 6.07 -9.41 -8.40
CA LEU A 193 5.57 -10.75 -8.09
C LEU A 193 4.15 -10.93 -8.62
N ALA A 194 3.89 -12.04 -9.29
CA ALA A 194 2.56 -12.56 -9.60
C ALA A 194 2.22 -13.75 -8.69
N ALA A 195 0.95 -13.89 -8.35
CA ALA A 195 0.44 -15.03 -7.60
C ALA A 195 -0.73 -15.68 -8.36
N THR A 196 -0.75 -17.01 -8.37
CA THR A 196 -1.79 -17.80 -9.04
C THR A 196 -2.19 -18.97 -8.16
N LEU A 197 -3.45 -19.08 -7.83
CA LEU A 197 -4.00 -20.30 -7.21
C LEU A 197 -4.04 -21.39 -8.27
N PHE A 198 -3.63 -22.60 -7.94
CA PHE A 198 -3.66 -23.74 -8.86
C PHE A 198 -4.31 -24.96 -8.21
N ASP A 199 -4.64 -25.97 -9.02
CA ASP A 199 -5.50 -27.09 -8.65
C ASP A 199 -6.88 -26.61 -8.14
N MET A 200 -7.43 -25.60 -8.80
CA MET A 200 -8.71 -25.00 -8.46
C MET A 200 -9.78 -25.35 -9.50
N PRO A 201 -11.03 -25.54 -9.10
CA PRO A 201 -12.14 -25.50 -10.04
C PRO A 201 -12.39 -24.05 -10.45
N THR A 202 -12.59 -23.81 -11.72
CA THR A 202 -12.74 -22.46 -12.27
C THR A 202 -14.18 -22.13 -12.71
N SER A 203 -15.05 -23.11 -12.88
CA SER A 203 -16.43 -22.87 -13.29
C SER A 203 -17.45 -23.60 -12.43
N GLY A 204 -18.62 -22.99 -12.31
CA GLY A 204 -19.75 -23.48 -11.58
C GLY A 204 -21.05 -22.82 -12.03
N THR A 205 -22.16 -23.29 -11.49
CA THR A 205 -23.49 -22.75 -11.74
C THR A 205 -24.13 -22.30 -10.44
N PHE A 206 -24.51 -21.04 -10.38
CA PHE A 206 -25.29 -20.49 -9.27
C PHE A 206 -26.78 -20.57 -9.57
N ASP A 207 -27.53 -21.23 -8.69
CA ASP A 207 -28.97 -21.44 -8.84
C ASP A 207 -29.76 -20.46 -7.96
N LEU A 208 -30.47 -19.53 -8.60
CA LEU A 208 -31.31 -18.51 -7.93
C LEU A 208 -32.50 -19.12 -7.19
N ARG A 209 -32.88 -20.37 -7.50
CA ARG A 209 -34.03 -21.05 -6.86
C ARG A 209 -33.78 -21.35 -5.39
N ASN A 210 -32.52 -21.59 -5.04
CA ASN A 210 -32.10 -21.98 -3.69
C ASN A 210 -30.86 -21.22 -3.20
N ASN A 211 -30.32 -20.30 -3.99
CA ASN A 211 -29.09 -19.55 -3.72
C ASN A 211 -27.87 -20.45 -3.45
N THR A 212 -27.73 -21.53 -4.21
CA THR A 212 -26.60 -22.46 -4.09
C THR A 212 -25.67 -22.40 -5.30
N MET A 213 -24.38 -22.59 -5.05
CA MET A 213 -23.36 -22.75 -6.07
C MET A 213 -23.07 -24.23 -6.26
N THR A 214 -23.19 -24.73 -7.47
CA THR A 214 -22.73 -26.07 -7.86
C THR A 214 -21.44 -25.94 -8.65
N VAL A 215 -20.36 -26.56 -8.17
CA VAL A 215 -19.07 -26.57 -8.84
C VAL A 215 -19.09 -27.65 -9.93
N THR A 216 -18.85 -27.27 -11.17
CA THR A 216 -18.95 -28.17 -12.33
C THR A 216 -17.59 -28.53 -12.94
N ALA A 217 -16.58 -27.68 -12.76
CA ALA A 217 -15.25 -27.91 -13.30
C ALA A 217 -14.42 -28.87 -12.43
N PRO A 218 -13.49 -29.65 -13.04
CA PRO A 218 -12.50 -30.42 -12.30
C PRO A 218 -11.50 -29.50 -11.58
N ARG A 219 -10.85 -30.02 -10.55
CA ARG A 219 -9.84 -29.30 -9.74
C ARG A 219 -8.46 -29.33 -10.39
N ASN A 220 -8.34 -28.81 -11.59
CA ASN A 220 -7.07 -28.72 -12.34
C ASN A 220 -6.84 -27.35 -12.99
N GLY A 221 -7.70 -26.40 -12.69
CA GLY A 221 -7.59 -25.04 -13.23
C GLY A 221 -6.69 -24.13 -12.39
N THR A 222 -6.48 -22.94 -12.94
CA THR A 222 -5.69 -21.88 -12.31
C THR A 222 -6.51 -20.60 -12.21
N ILE A 223 -6.29 -19.85 -11.12
CA ILE A 223 -6.96 -18.57 -10.89
C ILE A 223 -5.85 -17.54 -10.61
N PRO A 224 -5.59 -16.60 -11.53
CA PRO A 224 -4.64 -15.52 -11.31
C PRO A 224 -5.17 -14.60 -10.20
N MET A 225 -4.28 -14.15 -9.33
CA MET A 225 -4.66 -13.24 -8.24
C MET A 225 -4.34 -11.80 -8.61
N THR A 226 -5.23 -10.88 -8.25
CA THR A 226 -4.99 -9.44 -8.38
C THR A 226 -4.00 -9.00 -7.31
N MET A 227 -2.89 -8.36 -7.74
CA MET A 227 -1.80 -7.94 -6.87
C MET A 227 -1.86 -6.44 -6.60
N THR A 228 -1.76 -6.06 -5.32
CA THR A 228 -1.62 -4.67 -4.87
C THR A 228 -0.52 -4.58 -3.81
N GLY A 229 -0.06 -3.37 -3.49
CA GLY A 229 0.94 -3.16 -2.44
C GLY A 229 2.32 -2.77 -2.96
N GLY A 230 3.26 -2.68 -2.06
CA GLY A 230 4.59 -2.13 -2.28
C GLY A 230 5.67 -3.15 -2.63
N LYS A 231 6.89 -2.75 -2.40
CA LYS A 231 8.12 -3.46 -2.80
C LYS A 231 8.41 -4.71 -1.95
N PHE A 232 8.08 -4.67 -0.66
CA PHE A 232 8.44 -5.73 0.29
C PHE A 232 7.23 -6.44 0.91
N SER A 233 6.03 -5.86 0.72
CA SER A 233 4.77 -6.43 1.16
C SER A 233 3.70 -6.23 0.10
N ARG A 234 3.01 -7.30 -0.27
CA ARG A 234 1.95 -7.27 -1.29
C ARG A 234 0.73 -8.01 -0.82
N THR A 235 -0.41 -7.57 -1.30
CA THR A 235 -1.68 -8.27 -1.11
C THR A 235 -2.11 -8.90 -2.42
N ALA A 236 -2.37 -10.20 -2.40
CA ALA A 236 -2.94 -10.94 -3.52
C ALA A 236 -4.39 -11.29 -3.20
N THR A 237 -5.31 -11.00 -4.10
CA THR A 237 -6.74 -11.32 -3.92
C THR A 237 -7.30 -12.07 -5.11
N ALA A 238 -8.17 -13.05 -4.86
CA ALA A 238 -8.94 -13.74 -5.88
C ALA A 238 -10.33 -14.11 -5.37
N TYR A 239 -11.32 -14.04 -6.25
CA TYR A 239 -12.62 -14.67 -6.02
C TYR A 239 -12.57 -16.13 -6.47
N VAL A 240 -13.17 -17.00 -5.68
CA VAL A 240 -13.17 -18.45 -5.90
C VAL A 240 -14.56 -19.04 -5.65
N LEU A 241 -14.82 -20.19 -6.25
CA LEU A 241 -16.06 -20.93 -6.02
C LEU A 241 -16.09 -21.46 -4.58
N PRO A 242 -17.21 -21.36 -3.85
CA PRO A 242 -17.39 -21.94 -2.51
C PRO A 242 -17.20 -23.45 -2.54
N GLN A 243 -16.29 -23.96 -1.71
CA GLN A 243 -15.99 -25.39 -1.66
C GLN A 243 -15.07 -25.73 -0.48
N GLN A 244 -14.99 -27.01 -0.15
CA GLN A 244 -13.94 -27.57 0.67
C GLN A 244 -12.76 -27.96 -0.21
N LEU A 245 -11.58 -27.40 0.06
CA LEU A 245 -10.32 -27.71 -0.59
C LEU A 245 -9.54 -28.69 0.29
N GLN A 246 -8.93 -29.71 -0.31
CA GLN A 246 -7.98 -30.58 0.41
C GLN A 246 -6.65 -29.86 0.67
N ALA A 247 -6.31 -28.90 -0.18
CA ALA A 247 -5.18 -28.01 0.00
C ALA A 247 -5.42 -26.70 -0.74
N LEU A 248 -5.00 -25.59 -0.15
CA LEU A 248 -4.91 -24.30 -0.84
C LEU A 248 -3.46 -24.15 -1.32
N LYS A 249 -3.28 -24.14 -2.64
CA LYS A 249 -1.97 -24.07 -3.28
C LYS A 249 -1.82 -22.79 -4.06
N VAL A 250 -0.67 -22.15 -3.96
CA VAL A 250 -0.35 -20.93 -4.69
C VAL A 250 1.00 -21.07 -5.37
N ARG A 251 1.07 -20.62 -6.60
CA ARG A 251 2.28 -20.44 -7.39
C ARG A 251 2.64 -18.98 -7.42
N PHE A 252 3.81 -18.65 -6.91
CA PHE A 252 4.42 -17.33 -7.01
C PHE A 252 5.38 -17.32 -8.20
N THR A 253 5.28 -16.31 -9.04
CA THR A 253 6.18 -16.09 -10.17
C THR A 253 6.81 -14.71 -10.04
N ALA A 254 8.11 -14.66 -9.90
CA ALA A 254 8.86 -13.42 -9.80
C ALA A 254 9.07 -12.78 -11.18
N ALA A 255 9.39 -11.47 -11.20
CA ALA A 255 9.66 -10.73 -12.44
C ALA A 255 10.82 -11.32 -13.27
N ASN A 256 11.76 -11.99 -12.62
CA ASN A 256 12.90 -12.69 -13.27
C ASN A 256 12.55 -14.10 -13.75
N GLY A 257 11.27 -14.53 -13.66
CA GLY A 257 10.80 -15.83 -14.09
C GLY A 257 10.98 -16.96 -13.06
N LEU A 258 11.56 -16.71 -11.89
CA LEU A 258 11.62 -17.71 -10.82
C LEU A 258 10.23 -18.06 -10.33
N VAL A 259 9.98 -19.36 -10.14
CA VAL A 259 8.69 -19.89 -9.72
C VAL A 259 8.84 -20.64 -8.40
N ARG A 260 7.91 -20.43 -7.49
CA ARG A 260 7.77 -21.19 -6.24
C ARG A 260 6.32 -21.58 -6.01
N GLU A 261 6.09 -22.84 -5.72
CA GLU A 261 4.79 -23.36 -5.33
C GLU A 261 4.76 -23.62 -3.82
N VAL A 262 3.69 -23.17 -3.20
CA VAL A 262 3.49 -23.26 -1.75
C VAL A 262 2.11 -23.83 -1.47
N THR A 263 2.04 -24.83 -0.59
CA THR A 263 0.78 -25.29 0.01
C THR A 263 0.55 -24.50 1.27
N LEU A 264 -0.48 -23.63 1.27
CA LEU A 264 -0.77 -22.70 2.35
C LEU A 264 -1.53 -23.36 3.49
N SER A 265 -2.45 -24.26 3.16
CA SER A 265 -3.26 -24.96 4.14
C SER A 265 -3.55 -26.37 3.65
N PRO A 266 -3.38 -27.40 4.49
CA PRO A 266 -3.63 -28.79 4.09
C PRO A 266 -5.11 -29.11 3.92
N SER A 267 -6.01 -28.34 4.56
CA SER A 267 -7.46 -28.45 4.36
C SER A 267 -8.10 -27.11 4.71
N VAL A 268 -8.92 -26.59 3.82
CA VAL A 268 -9.61 -25.30 4.03
C VAL A 268 -10.98 -25.29 3.34
N THR A 269 -11.98 -24.76 4.03
CA THR A 269 -13.28 -24.50 3.43
C THR A 269 -13.37 -23.02 3.07
N VAL A 270 -13.63 -22.76 1.81
CA VAL A 270 -13.99 -21.43 1.33
C VAL A 270 -15.49 -21.39 1.17
N ASN A 271 -16.17 -20.63 2.00
CA ASN A 271 -17.60 -20.45 1.94
C ASN A 271 -17.97 -19.26 1.06
N SER A 272 -19.19 -19.29 0.51
CA SER A 272 -19.80 -18.09 -0.05
C SER A 272 -19.82 -16.99 0.99
N ASP A 273 -19.61 -15.75 0.54
CA ASP A 273 -19.66 -14.57 1.40
C ASP A 273 -18.61 -14.55 2.53
N ASN A 274 -17.55 -15.32 2.39
CA ASN A 274 -16.47 -15.36 3.36
C ASN A 274 -15.11 -15.00 2.71
N ALA A 275 -14.26 -14.30 3.47
CA ALA A 275 -12.89 -14.01 3.09
C ALA A 275 -11.93 -14.91 3.86
N LEU A 276 -11.28 -15.84 3.17
CA LEU A 276 -10.12 -16.54 3.71
C LEU A 276 -8.92 -15.60 3.63
N LYS A 277 -8.36 -15.23 4.78
CA LYS A 277 -7.17 -14.38 4.88
C LYS A 277 -6.01 -15.23 5.40
N GLN A 278 -4.85 -15.09 4.76
CA GLN A 278 -3.65 -15.80 5.18
C GLN A 278 -2.40 -14.97 4.91
N ASP A 279 -1.48 -14.94 5.88
CA ASP A 279 -0.17 -14.35 5.72
C ASP A 279 0.79 -15.39 5.14
N VAL A 280 1.59 -14.97 4.18
CA VAL A 280 2.58 -15.79 3.49
C VAL A 280 3.92 -15.10 3.53
N THR A 281 4.93 -15.80 3.98
CA THR A 281 6.30 -15.33 3.93
C THR A 281 7.04 -16.04 2.80
N ILE A 282 7.72 -15.26 1.96
CA ILE A 282 8.51 -15.78 0.85
C ILE A 282 9.94 -15.27 0.92
N SER A 283 10.88 -16.10 0.45
CA SER A 283 12.29 -15.74 0.29
C SER A 283 12.79 -16.25 -1.05
N GLY A 284 13.83 -15.62 -1.60
CA GLY A 284 14.48 -16.01 -2.85
C GLY A 284 13.64 -15.79 -4.11
N LEU A 285 12.53 -15.06 -4.05
CA LEU A 285 11.70 -14.68 -5.20
C LEU A 285 11.79 -13.19 -5.53
N GLY A 286 12.38 -12.39 -4.63
CA GLY A 286 12.72 -11.02 -4.92
C GLY A 286 13.79 -10.95 -6.01
N SER A 287 13.94 -9.80 -6.64
CA SER A 287 15.07 -9.56 -7.54
C SER A 287 16.35 -9.91 -6.79
N THR A 288 17.02 -10.98 -7.19
CA THR A 288 18.23 -11.45 -6.53
C THR A 288 19.31 -10.41 -6.74
N THR A 289 19.48 -9.54 -5.76
CA THR A 289 20.71 -8.81 -5.62
C THR A 289 21.77 -9.80 -5.19
N THR A 290 22.65 -10.14 -6.10
CA THR A 290 23.75 -11.05 -5.80
C THR A 290 24.64 -10.38 -4.77
N VAL A 291 24.64 -10.91 -3.55
CA VAL A 291 25.65 -10.55 -2.54
C VAL A 291 27.00 -10.91 -3.15
N VAL A 292 27.90 -9.95 -3.24
CA VAL A 292 29.25 -10.21 -3.76
C VAL A 292 29.88 -11.28 -2.89
N ALA A 293 30.15 -12.43 -3.45
CA ALA A 293 30.80 -13.52 -2.75
C ALA A 293 32.15 -13.06 -2.19
N GLY A 294 32.34 -13.20 -0.88
CA GLY A 294 33.60 -12.91 -0.19
C GLY A 294 33.60 -11.66 0.72
N LYS A 295 32.52 -10.88 0.80
CA LYS A 295 32.44 -9.80 1.81
C LYS A 295 31.59 -10.23 3.01
N GLN A 296 32.12 -10.04 4.20
CA GLN A 296 31.44 -10.34 5.45
C GLN A 296 30.33 -9.30 5.65
N HIS A 297 29.07 -9.78 5.62
CA HIS A 297 27.90 -8.92 5.85
C HIS A 297 27.48 -9.01 7.31
N TRP A 298 27.49 -7.89 8.01
CA TRP A 298 26.96 -7.77 9.37
C TRP A 298 25.49 -7.35 9.32
N THR A 299 24.79 -7.51 10.42
CA THR A 299 23.34 -7.18 10.52
C THR A 299 23.05 -5.73 10.11
N GLU A 300 23.95 -4.79 10.44
CA GLU A 300 23.80 -3.38 10.08
C GLU A 300 24.14 -3.06 8.62
N THR A 301 24.90 -3.92 7.93
CA THR A 301 25.34 -3.63 6.56
C THR A 301 24.18 -3.73 5.58
N PRO A 302 23.80 -2.64 4.87
CA PRO A 302 22.83 -2.70 3.79
C PRO A 302 23.28 -3.64 2.67
N LEU A 303 22.31 -4.24 2.00
CA LEU A 303 22.58 -5.13 0.87
C LEU A 303 23.26 -4.36 -0.27
N ILE A 304 24.39 -4.84 -0.74
CA ILE A 304 25.07 -4.32 -1.93
C ILE A 304 24.63 -5.13 -3.14
N THR A 305 23.99 -4.46 -4.10
CA THR A 305 23.50 -5.11 -5.30
C THR A 305 24.65 -5.44 -6.27
N SER A 306 24.44 -6.40 -7.18
CA SER A 306 25.42 -6.68 -8.23
C SER A 306 25.70 -5.45 -9.10
N GLN A 307 24.69 -4.62 -9.38
CA GLN A 307 24.85 -3.36 -10.10
C GLN A 307 25.72 -2.37 -9.33
N GLN A 308 25.52 -2.24 -8.02
CA GLN A 308 26.38 -1.41 -7.18
C GLN A 308 27.79 -1.95 -7.10
N SER A 309 27.95 -3.27 -7.00
CA SER A 309 29.25 -3.94 -6.96
C SER A 309 30.04 -3.82 -8.26
N SER A 310 29.37 -3.76 -9.42
CA SER A 310 30.00 -3.57 -10.74
C SER A 310 30.27 -2.10 -11.08
N ASN A 311 29.70 -1.15 -10.33
CA ASN A 311 29.93 0.28 -10.56
C ASN A 311 31.35 0.67 -10.11
N VAL A 312 32.16 1.12 -11.06
CA VAL A 312 33.56 1.46 -10.84
C VAL A 312 33.80 2.67 -9.93
N SER A 313 32.79 3.53 -9.74
CA SER A 313 32.85 4.67 -8.83
C SER A 313 32.50 4.29 -7.40
N LEU A 314 31.81 3.16 -7.17
CA LEU A 314 31.43 2.74 -5.83
C LEU A 314 32.52 1.91 -5.16
N ARG A 315 32.74 2.18 -3.89
CA ARG A 315 33.68 1.46 -3.01
C ARG A 315 32.96 1.02 -1.75
N TYR A 316 33.00 -0.27 -1.47
CA TYR A 316 32.65 -0.78 -0.16
C TYR A 316 33.91 -0.76 0.70
N ILE A 317 33.88 -0.02 1.80
CA ILE A 317 35.03 0.24 2.67
C ILE A 317 34.69 -0.23 4.09
N GLU A 318 35.63 -0.90 4.74
CA GLU A 318 35.48 -1.36 6.11
C GLU A 318 36.65 -0.82 6.97
N HIS A 319 36.30 -0.27 8.12
CA HIS A 319 37.28 0.21 9.11
C HIS A 319 37.26 -0.64 10.37
N PHE A 320 38.41 -0.95 10.86
CA PHE A 320 38.66 -1.72 12.08
C PHE A 320 39.61 -0.97 13.01
N PHE A 321 39.54 -1.30 14.28
CA PHE A 321 40.51 -0.83 15.27
C PHE A 321 40.90 -1.96 16.20
N ALA A 322 42.15 -1.92 16.72
CA ALA A 322 42.64 -2.89 17.67
C ALA A 322 42.40 -2.42 19.11
N ARG A 323 42.01 -3.35 19.99
CA ARG A 323 41.98 -3.14 21.44
C ARG A 323 42.36 -4.45 22.15
N ASN A 324 43.30 -4.41 23.06
CA ASN A 324 43.78 -5.58 23.82
C ASN A 324 44.14 -6.77 22.92
N GLY A 325 44.80 -6.51 21.79
CA GLY A 325 45.23 -7.53 20.84
C GLY A 325 44.11 -8.12 19.95
N GLN A 326 42.89 -7.65 20.07
CA GLN A 326 41.76 -8.06 19.25
C GLN A 326 41.32 -6.95 18.29
N ASN A 327 40.91 -7.33 17.07
CA ASN A 327 40.35 -6.42 16.08
C ASN A 327 38.85 -6.35 16.22
N TYR A 328 38.35 -5.11 16.26
CA TYR A 328 36.93 -4.79 16.30
C TYR A 328 36.56 -3.99 15.07
N ARG A 329 35.38 -4.27 14.48
CA ARG A 329 34.88 -3.44 13.42
C ARG A 329 34.49 -2.05 13.94
N ASN A 330 34.87 -1.02 13.21
CA ASN A 330 34.51 0.35 13.53
C ASN A 330 33.24 0.73 12.78
N TYR A 331 33.30 0.74 11.48
CA TYR A 331 32.13 0.96 10.58
C TYR A 331 32.45 0.43 9.19
N ALA A 332 31.39 0.25 8.38
CA ALA A 332 31.48 0.01 6.94
C ALA A 332 30.71 1.10 6.19
N MET A 333 31.08 1.37 4.94
CA MET A 333 30.39 2.37 4.13
C MET A 333 30.31 1.94 2.66
N LEU A 334 29.28 2.43 1.98
CA LEU A 334 29.22 2.48 0.52
C LEU A 334 29.55 3.90 0.08
N TYR A 335 30.72 4.07 -0.49
CA TYR A 335 31.30 5.35 -0.86
C TYR A 335 31.32 5.55 -2.36
N ASP A 336 30.91 6.72 -2.83
CA ASP A 336 30.96 7.11 -4.24
C ASP A 336 32.13 8.07 -4.48
N THR A 337 33.11 7.63 -5.28
CA THR A 337 34.34 8.39 -5.56
C THR A 337 34.11 9.57 -6.51
N ASP A 338 33.06 9.54 -7.35
CA ASP A 338 32.70 10.65 -8.25
C ASP A 338 31.98 11.75 -7.47
N LEU A 339 31.03 11.36 -6.62
CA LEU A 339 30.30 12.28 -5.73
C LEU A 339 31.13 12.73 -4.53
N LYS A 340 32.17 11.98 -4.18
CA LYS A 340 33.03 12.16 -2.99
C LYS A 340 32.22 12.18 -1.68
N MET A 341 31.31 11.24 -1.56
CA MET A 341 30.48 11.07 -0.38
C MET A 341 30.09 9.61 -0.16
N ALA A 342 29.82 9.23 1.09
CA ALA A 342 29.21 7.96 1.40
C ALA A 342 27.69 8.06 1.25
N TYR A 343 27.09 7.12 0.54
CA TYR A 343 25.63 6.94 0.52
C TYR A 343 25.13 6.48 1.89
N TRP A 344 25.88 5.60 2.53
CA TRP A 344 25.59 5.15 3.89
C TRP A 344 26.87 4.73 4.62
N VAL A 345 26.81 4.85 5.94
CA VAL A 345 27.81 4.35 6.91
C VAL A 345 27.05 3.50 7.92
N ALA A 346 27.44 2.24 8.06
CA ALA A 346 26.80 1.24 8.89
C ALA A 346 27.73 0.80 10.03
N TYR A 347 27.20 0.73 11.26
CA TYR A 347 28.01 0.41 12.43
C TYR A 347 27.20 -0.15 13.59
N PRO A 348 27.81 -1.03 14.42
CA PRO A 348 27.24 -1.45 15.69
C PRO A 348 27.44 -0.38 16.75
N LEU A 349 26.50 -0.22 17.66
CA LEU A 349 26.56 0.70 18.78
C LEU A 349 26.10 0.01 20.07
N CYS A 350 26.88 0.09 21.10
CA CYS A 350 26.56 -0.35 22.46
C CYS A 350 27.52 0.33 23.45
N THR A 351 27.37 0.05 24.74
CA THR A 351 28.23 0.63 25.81
C THR A 351 29.70 0.40 25.59
N PHE A 352 30.11 -0.71 24.95
CA PHE A 352 31.51 -0.96 24.61
C PHE A 352 32.12 0.15 23.75
N TYR A 353 31.42 0.60 22.70
CA TYR A 353 31.90 1.61 21.75
C TYR A 353 31.90 3.04 22.34
N THR A 354 30.95 3.30 23.25
CA THR A 354 30.77 4.63 23.85
C THR A 354 31.56 4.84 25.14
N GLN A 355 32.31 3.80 25.64
CA GLN A 355 33.19 3.94 26.80
C GLN A 355 34.13 5.13 26.62
N ARG A 356 34.13 6.04 27.58
CA ARG A 356 34.97 7.26 27.54
C ARG A 356 36.43 6.98 27.91
N ASN A 357 37.10 6.12 27.15
CA ASN A 357 38.54 5.86 27.28
C ASN A 357 39.38 6.90 26.54
N THR A 358 38.76 7.67 25.66
CA THR A 358 39.35 8.82 24.98
C THR A 358 38.31 9.94 24.85
N GLY A 359 38.75 11.14 24.55
CA GLY A 359 37.90 12.25 24.15
C GLY A 359 37.77 12.35 22.62
N ARG A 360 37.11 13.40 22.17
CA ARG A 360 37.07 13.82 20.78
C ARG A 360 38.48 14.18 20.31
N THR A 361 38.95 13.54 19.24
CA THR A 361 40.33 13.68 18.78
C THR A 361 40.55 14.83 17.80
N ASP A 362 39.50 15.26 17.09
CA ASP A 362 39.54 16.22 15.98
C ASP A 362 40.65 15.94 14.96
N ALA A 363 40.95 14.63 14.75
CA ALA A 363 42.04 14.14 13.91
C ALA A 363 41.63 14.12 12.43
N TRP A 364 41.27 15.29 11.91
CA TRP A 364 40.81 15.49 10.52
C TRP A 364 41.87 15.09 9.52
N ASP A 365 41.63 14.05 8.72
CA ASP A 365 42.56 13.52 7.76
C ASP A 365 41.89 12.77 6.62
N TYR A 366 42.68 12.45 5.61
CA TYR A 366 42.25 11.57 4.53
C TYR A 366 42.06 10.14 5.02
N ASP A 367 41.04 9.47 4.45
CA ASP A 367 40.86 8.04 4.63
C ASP A 367 41.98 7.28 3.89
N PRO A 368 42.77 6.46 4.57
CA PRO A 368 43.90 5.76 3.96
C PRO A 368 43.47 4.68 2.94
N LEU A 369 42.17 4.30 2.90
CA LEU A 369 41.64 3.33 1.97
C LEU A 369 41.18 3.95 0.63
N LEU A 370 41.29 5.28 0.49
CA LEU A 370 40.98 6.04 -0.72
C LEU A 370 42.17 6.92 -1.10
N SER A 371 42.35 7.13 -2.40
CA SER A 371 43.29 8.17 -2.85
C SER A 371 42.77 9.56 -2.49
N THR A 372 43.66 10.54 -2.40
CA THR A 372 43.28 11.94 -2.12
C THR A 372 42.34 12.53 -3.20
N GLU A 373 42.44 12.03 -4.43
CA GLU A 373 41.55 12.45 -5.53
C GLU A 373 40.14 11.88 -5.41
N GLN A 374 39.99 10.72 -4.80
CA GLN A 374 38.71 10.04 -4.65
C GLN A 374 37.84 10.57 -3.49
N GLN A 375 38.42 11.41 -2.63
CA GLN A 375 37.73 11.91 -1.43
C GLN A 375 37.86 13.44 -1.31
N PRO A 376 36.97 14.09 -0.54
CA PRO A 376 37.04 15.54 -0.36
C PRO A 376 38.24 15.96 0.50
N THR A 377 38.61 17.21 0.41
CA THR A 377 39.49 17.88 1.37
C THR A 377 38.64 18.77 2.27
N MET A 378 38.38 18.32 3.51
CA MET A 378 37.48 19.02 4.44
C MET A 378 38.24 19.47 5.70
N LYS A 379 39.34 20.21 5.52
CA LYS A 379 40.09 20.79 6.65
C LYS A 379 39.25 21.76 7.46
N ASN A 380 38.38 22.50 6.80
CA ASN A 380 37.47 23.47 7.40
C ASN A 380 36.03 23.26 6.87
N ALA A 381 35.08 24.01 7.41
CA ALA A 381 33.77 24.13 6.83
C ALA A 381 33.86 24.57 5.35
N ILE A 382 32.87 24.17 4.55
CA ILE A 382 32.86 24.45 3.11
C ILE A 382 31.66 25.36 2.80
N GLU A 383 31.95 26.56 2.32
CA GLU A 383 30.93 27.59 2.06
C GLU A 383 30.01 27.80 3.28
N ARG A 384 28.68 27.59 3.09
CA ARG A 384 27.66 27.66 4.16
C ARG A 384 27.43 26.35 4.92
N TYR A 385 28.21 25.32 4.61
CA TYR A 385 28.01 23.99 5.18
C TYR A 385 29.08 23.65 6.23
N GLN A 386 28.64 22.95 7.28
CA GLN A 386 29.50 22.34 8.26
C GLN A 386 30.00 20.97 7.77
N ARG A 387 31.04 20.44 8.40
CA ARG A 387 31.53 19.09 8.21
C ARG A 387 30.59 18.12 8.94
N GLY A 388 29.56 17.62 8.24
CA GLY A 388 28.57 16.70 8.80
C GLY A 388 29.15 15.29 8.88
N HIS A 389 29.25 14.76 10.10
CA HIS A 389 29.64 13.38 10.34
C HIS A 389 28.52 12.43 9.94
N GLN A 390 28.87 11.32 9.28
CA GLN A 390 27.95 10.19 9.12
C GLN A 390 27.94 9.36 10.43
N ILE A 391 29.03 8.67 10.78
CA ILE A 391 29.21 8.14 12.14
C ILE A 391 29.77 9.22 13.06
N PRO A 392 29.05 9.61 14.15
CA PRO A 392 29.53 10.67 15.04
C PRO A 392 30.72 10.23 15.90
N SER A 393 31.60 11.18 16.21
CA SER A 393 32.78 10.87 17.05
C SER A 393 32.41 10.39 18.46
N ALA A 394 31.30 10.88 19.01
CA ALA A 394 30.79 10.47 20.31
C ALA A 394 30.39 8.99 20.40
N ASP A 395 30.15 8.33 19.29
CA ASP A 395 29.83 6.91 19.22
C ASP A 395 31.10 6.02 19.27
N ARG A 396 32.31 6.62 19.28
CA ARG A 396 33.60 5.92 19.18
C ARG A 396 34.66 6.44 20.18
N TYR A 397 34.27 6.55 21.45
CA TYR A 397 35.21 6.92 22.51
C TYR A 397 35.93 5.74 23.13
N VAL A 398 35.77 4.52 22.60
CA VAL A 398 36.34 3.29 23.09
C VAL A 398 37.89 3.26 23.00
N THR A 399 38.45 3.80 21.92
CA THR A 399 39.89 3.99 21.75
C THR A 399 40.18 5.26 20.93
N LYS A 400 41.38 5.81 21.08
CA LYS A 400 41.83 6.95 20.28
C LYS A 400 41.81 6.64 18.79
N GLU A 401 42.16 5.42 18.39
CA GLU A 401 42.17 4.98 17.00
C GLU A 401 40.75 4.89 16.42
N ALA A 402 39.85 4.25 17.13
CA ALA A 402 38.43 4.20 16.69
C ALA A 402 37.83 5.60 16.50
N ASN A 403 38.16 6.52 17.41
CA ASN A 403 37.69 7.90 17.33
C ASN A 403 38.33 8.68 16.17
N LYS A 404 39.64 8.53 15.93
CA LYS A 404 40.32 9.17 14.79
C LYS A 404 39.68 8.84 13.45
N GLN A 405 39.31 7.57 13.25
CA GLN A 405 38.68 7.12 12.00
C GLN A 405 37.34 7.79 11.73
N THR A 406 36.64 8.30 12.76
CA THR A 406 35.41 9.06 12.55
C THR A 406 35.66 10.45 11.94
N PHE A 407 36.90 10.94 11.94
CA PHE A 407 37.31 12.21 11.36
C PHE A 407 37.87 12.10 9.94
N TYR A 408 37.85 10.91 9.34
CA TYR A 408 38.23 10.76 7.94
C TYR A 408 37.26 11.56 7.05
N TYR A 409 37.80 12.23 6.02
CA TYR A 409 37.01 13.04 5.10
C TYR A 409 35.98 12.21 4.33
N SER A 410 36.20 10.90 4.15
CA SER A 410 35.23 9.96 3.60
C SER A 410 33.95 9.83 4.43
N ASN A 411 34.03 10.10 5.74
CA ASN A 411 32.89 10.10 6.68
C ASN A 411 32.15 11.45 6.75
N MET A 412 32.58 12.44 5.96
CA MET A 412 32.05 13.81 5.99
C MET A 412 31.23 14.13 4.77
N THR A 413 30.20 14.95 4.99
CA THR A 413 29.40 15.55 3.90
C THR A 413 29.13 17.03 4.21
N PRO A 414 28.92 17.88 3.20
CA PRO A 414 28.44 19.25 3.39
C PRO A 414 27.04 19.23 4.02
N GLN A 415 26.92 19.63 5.28
CA GLN A 415 25.66 19.60 6.05
C GLN A 415 25.30 20.99 6.56
N ALA A 416 24.01 21.38 6.42
CA ALA A 416 23.53 22.66 6.93
C ALA A 416 23.69 22.75 8.45
N GLY A 417 24.16 23.90 8.96
CA GLY A 417 24.46 24.09 10.38
C GLY A 417 23.25 23.86 11.29
N ALA A 418 22.07 24.33 10.89
CA ALA A 418 20.83 24.12 11.66
C ALA A 418 20.42 22.64 11.71
N LEU A 419 20.65 21.87 10.64
CA LEU A 419 20.42 20.43 10.66
C LEU A 419 21.46 19.76 11.55
N ASN A 420 22.74 19.94 11.27
CA ASN A 420 23.86 19.26 11.93
C ASN A 420 23.92 19.54 13.44
N GLY A 421 23.82 20.82 13.85
CA GLY A 421 24.00 21.23 15.23
C GLY A 421 22.76 21.11 16.12
N GLU A 422 21.57 20.94 15.53
CA GLU A 422 20.32 20.96 16.27
C GLU A 422 19.61 19.59 16.25
N VAL A 423 18.62 19.40 15.38
CA VAL A 423 17.77 18.19 15.39
C VAL A 423 18.57 16.91 15.18
N TRP A 424 19.60 16.94 14.31
CA TRP A 424 20.46 15.79 14.06
C TRP A 424 21.31 15.44 15.30
N ALA A 425 21.91 16.44 15.94
CA ALA A 425 22.68 16.24 17.18
C ALA A 425 21.81 15.70 18.33
N ARG A 426 20.54 16.17 18.43
CA ARG A 426 19.57 15.61 19.39
C ARG A 426 19.25 14.15 19.09
N LEU A 427 19.03 13.79 17.82
CA LEU A 427 18.82 12.40 17.42
C LEU A 427 20.04 11.54 17.74
N GLU A 428 21.27 11.98 17.44
CA GLU A 428 22.50 11.25 17.78
C GLU A 428 22.62 10.99 19.29
N SER A 429 22.23 11.97 20.12
CA SER A 429 22.22 11.79 21.57
C SER A 429 21.18 10.77 22.02
N ALA A 430 19.98 10.79 21.43
CA ALA A 430 18.94 9.79 21.69
C ALA A 430 19.39 8.38 21.26
N VAL A 431 19.99 8.23 20.09
CA VAL A 431 20.54 6.95 19.59
C VAL A 431 21.56 6.37 20.56
N ARG A 432 22.46 7.17 21.13
CA ARG A 432 23.38 6.74 22.19
C ARG A 432 22.65 6.31 23.45
N GLY A 433 21.61 7.04 23.86
CA GLY A 433 20.74 6.67 24.99
C GLY A 433 20.10 5.30 24.78
N TRP A 434 19.50 5.07 23.61
CA TRP A 434 18.86 3.80 23.27
C TRP A 434 19.82 2.61 23.18
N SER A 435 21.10 2.85 22.97
CA SER A 435 22.14 1.80 22.90
C SER A 435 22.69 1.41 24.29
N SER A 436 22.37 2.14 25.36
CA SER A 436 23.04 1.97 26.66
C SER A 436 22.64 0.71 27.42
N ASN A 437 21.41 0.22 27.22
CA ASN A 437 20.83 -0.91 27.96
C ASN A 437 20.50 -2.11 27.07
N ILE A 438 21.12 -2.21 25.89
CA ILE A 438 20.90 -3.29 24.95
C ILE A 438 22.24 -3.88 24.50
N ASP A 439 22.23 -5.12 24.03
CA ASP A 439 23.45 -5.77 23.53
C ASP A 439 24.09 -5.03 22.36
N THR A 440 23.30 -4.71 21.37
CA THR A 440 23.76 -3.99 20.18
C THR A 440 22.60 -3.27 19.51
N LEU A 441 22.78 -1.98 19.27
CA LEU A 441 21.99 -1.21 18.34
C LEU A 441 22.71 -1.19 16.99
N TYR A 442 22.06 -1.68 15.97
CA TYR A 442 22.57 -1.64 14.61
C TYR A 442 22.15 -0.31 13.97
N VAL A 443 23.11 0.47 13.51
CA VAL A 443 22.89 1.82 12.99
C VAL A 443 23.35 1.90 11.54
N VAL A 444 22.50 2.42 10.67
CA VAL A 444 22.88 2.88 9.33
C VAL A 444 22.53 4.35 9.24
N THR A 445 23.52 5.18 9.01
CA THR A 445 23.35 6.61 8.75
C THR A 445 23.72 6.90 7.31
N GLY A 446 23.10 7.88 6.67
CA GLY A 446 23.40 8.12 5.28
C GLY A 446 22.90 9.45 4.76
N ALA A 447 23.29 9.72 3.52
CA ALA A 447 22.97 10.95 2.82
C ALA A 447 22.70 10.67 1.33
N MET A 448 21.68 11.32 0.79
CA MET A 448 21.29 11.13 -0.61
C MET A 448 21.47 12.43 -1.41
N PRO A 449 22.18 12.38 -2.55
CA PRO A 449 22.43 13.55 -3.38
C PRO A 449 21.23 13.94 -4.26
N THR A 450 20.25 13.05 -4.39
CA THR A 450 19.05 13.18 -5.21
C THR A 450 17.79 12.79 -4.45
N THR A 451 16.62 13.11 -4.98
CA THR A 451 15.32 12.61 -4.55
C THR A 451 14.59 11.98 -5.74
N ALA A 452 13.50 11.25 -5.49
CA ALA A 452 12.67 10.70 -6.58
C ALA A 452 12.15 11.77 -7.55
N SER A 453 11.87 12.97 -7.03
CA SER A 453 11.39 14.12 -7.83
C SER A 453 12.49 15.02 -8.38
N ASN A 454 13.74 14.86 -7.92
CA ASN A 454 14.87 15.68 -8.37
C ASN A 454 16.14 14.84 -8.48
N SER A 455 16.47 14.44 -9.70
CA SER A 455 17.66 13.64 -10.04
C SER A 455 18.93 14.47 -10.21
N SER A 456 18.86 15.82 -10.17
CA SER A 456 20.04 16.68 -10.31
C SER A 456 20.85 16.72 -9.02
N VAL A 457 22.17 16.54 -9.13
CA VAL A 457 23.10 16.67 -8.01
C VAL A 457 23.58 18.13 -7.89
N THR A 458 23.54 18.65 -6.67
CA THR A 458 24.14 19.95 -6.34
C THR A 458 25.58 19.74 -5.91
N TYR A 459 26.51 20.58 -6.39
CA TYR A 459 27.92 20.50 -6.03
C TYR A 459 28.41 21.80 -5.40
N VAL A 460 29.41 21.68 -4.54
CA VAL A 460 30.22 22.77 -4.01
C VAL A 460 31.71 22.43 -4.18
N SER A 461 32.57 23.41 -4.07
CA SER A 461 34.03 23.20 -4.08
C SER A 461 34.51 22.90 -2.66
N ASP A 462 35.35 21.86 -2.51
CA ASP A 462 36.01 21.57 -1.26
C ASP A 462 37.19 22.53 -0.98
N ASN A 463 37.92 22.35 0.15
CA ASN A 463 39.03 23.23 0.49
C ASN A 463 40.26 23.11 -0.44
N SER A 464 40.21 22.20 -1.44
CA SER A 464 41.26 22.04 -2.47
C SER A 464 40.73 22.34 -3.89
N GLY A 465 39.47 22.80 -4.02
CA GLY A 465 38.83 23.12 -5.28
C GLY A 465 38.14 21.93 -5.99
N LYS A 466 38.12 20.72 -5.39
CA LYS A 466 37.42 19.56 -5.96
C LYS A 466 35.91 19.72 -5.79
N LYS A 467 35.15 19.32 -6.81
CA LYS A 467 33.68 19.25 -6.73
C LYS A 467 33.25 18.10 -5.83
N ILE A 468 32.41 18.38 -4.84
CA ILE A 468 31.80 17.41 -3.94
C ILE A 468 30.29 17.58 -3.92
N ALA A 469 29.57 16.48 -3.84
CA ALA A 469 28.11 16.50 -3.83
C ALA A 469 27.58 17.05 -2.48
N VAL A 470 26.51 17.85 -2.58
CA VAL A 470 25.72 18.31 -1.43
C VAL A 470 24.49 17.42 -1.33
N PRO A 471 24.29 16.69 -0.24
CA PRO A 471 23.09 15.87 -0.05
C PRO A 471 21.81 16.69 -0.10
N LYS A 472 20.75 16.11 -0.64
CA LYS A 472 19.38 16.65 -0.58
C LYS A 472 18.71 16.34 0.74
N TYR A 473 19.01 15.17 1.29
CA TYR A 473 18.52 14.75 2.61
C TYR A 473 19.47 13.78 3.28
N TYR A 474 19.30 13.65 4.59
CA TYR A 474 20.00 12.72 5.47
C TYR A 474 19.04 11.73 6.07
N PHE A 475 19.53 10.56 6.43
CA PHE A 475 18.71 9.54 7.07
C PHE A 475 19.49 8.77 8.16
N LYS A 476 18.74 8.17 9.10
CA LYS A 476 19.22 7.11 9.97
C LYS A 476 18.21 5.97 9.96
N ALA A 477 18.69 4.73 9.85
CA ALA A 477 17.94 3.52 10.10
C ALA A 477 18.54 2.80 11.32
N LEU A 478 17.68 2.32 12.21
CA LEU A 478 18.07 1.67 13.45
C LEU A 478 17.38 0.32 13.57
N CYS A 479 18.12 -0.65 14.10
CA CYS A 479 17.57 -1.96 14.44
C CYS A 479 18.17 -2.46 15.76
N ARG A 480 17.32 -2.99 16.64
CA ARG A 480 17.73 -3.76 17.81
C ARG A 480 16.98 -5.08 17.85
N ILE A 481 17.62 -6.10 18.40
CA ILE A 481 17.06 -7.45 18.51
C ILE A 481 16.90 -7.78 19.99
N ASP A 482 15.71 -8.13 20.39
CA ASP A 482 15.43 -8.72 21.69
C ASP A 482 15.86 -10.19 21.66
N ARG A 483 16.92 -10.52 22.36
CA ARG A 483 17.49 -11.89 22.37
C ARG A 483 16.59 -12.91 23.05
N SER A 484 15.73 -12.46 23.96
CA SER A 484 14.84 -13.37 24.70
C SER A 484 13.70 -13.86 23.82
N THR A 485 13.21 -13.03 22.91
CA THR A 485 12.08 -13.31 22.04
C THR A 485 12.46 -13.52 20.58
N GLY A 486 13.67 -13.07 20.17
CA GLY A 486 14.08 -13.00 18.77
C GLY A 486 13.36 -11.91 17.96
N ALA A 487 12.56 -11.07 18.61
CA ALA A 487 11.87 -9.97 17.95
C ALA A 487 12.84 -8.84 17.59
N ALA A 488 12.72 -8.29 16.39
CA ALA A 488 13.44 -7.10 16.00
C ALA A 488 12.53 -5.87 16.09
N TYR A 489 13.10 -4.75 16.56
CA TYR A 489 12.46 -3.44 16.56
C TYR A 489 13.26 -2.53 15.66
N THR A 490 12.61 -1.90 14.69
CA THR A 490 13.25 -1.00 13.74
C THR A 490 12.55 0.36 13.72
N ILE A 491 13.32 1.40 13.39
CA ILE A 491 12.83 2.76 13.14
C ILE A 491 13.80 3.44 12.16
N ALA A 492 13.30 4.37 11.39
CA ALA A 492 14.11 5.21 10.54
C ALA A 492 13.73 6.69 10.69
N PHE A 493 14.63 7.56 10.22
CA PHE A 493 14.46 9.02 10.25
C PHE A 493 14.95 9.61 8.95
N LYS A 494 14.26 10.63 8.42
CA LYS A 494 14.68 11.38 7.24
C LYS A 494 14.59 12.88 7.49
N PHE A 495 15.65 13.61 7.15
CA PHE A 495 15.76 15.06 7.32
C PHE A 495 16.21 15.72 6.03
N ASP A 496 15.49 16.72 5.55
CA ASP A 496 15.88 17.49 4.38
C ASP A 496 17.10 18.37 4.70
N GLN A 497 17.95 18.62 3.70
CA GLN A 497 19.07 19.55 3.81
C GLN A 497 18.57 20.98 4.01
N GLY A 498 19.04 21.69 5.04
CA GLY A 498 18.64 23.08 5.29
C GLY A 498 18.45 23.41 6.77
N SER A 499 17.66 24.45 7.04
CA SER A 499 17.30 24.89 8.38
C SER A 499 15.90 24.45 8.81
N ARG A 500 15.16 23.85 7.91
CA ARG A 500 13.80 23.34 8.08
C ARG A 500 13.68 21.99 7.38
N GLY A 501 12.77 21.18 7.85
CA GLY A 501 12.39 19.92 7.21
C GLY A 501 10.90 19.70 7.20
N THR A 502 10.45 18.79 6.35
CA THR A 502 9.06 18.36 6.27
C THR A 502 8.88 17.14 7.15
N THR A 503 7.99 17.23 8.15
CA THR A 503 7.62 16.11 9.04
C THR A 503 6.82 15.05 8.26
N ASN A 504 6.66 13.87 8.82
CA ASN A 504 5.79 12.83 8.22
C ASN A 504 4.33 13.27 8.05
N ALA A 505 3.88 14.23 8.89
CA ALA A 505 2.56 14.85 8.76
C ALA A 505 2.48 15.93 7.66
N GLY A 506 3.56 16.12 6.88
CA GLY A 506 3.61 17.11 5.80
C GLY A 506 3.83 18.56 6.26
N THR A 507 4.14 18.79 7.54
CA THR A 507 4.35 20.14 8.09
C THR A 507 5.81 20.54 8.01
N SER A 508 6.09 21.73 7.49
CA SER A 508 7.45 22.31 7.50
C SER A 508 7.76 22.89 8.88
N VAL A 509 8.79 22.37 9.55
CA VAL A 509 9.22 22.82 10.89
C VAL A 509 10.68 23.25 10.90
N SER A 510 11.02 24.17 11.80
CA SER A 510 12.40 24.62 12.00
C SER A 510 13.19 23.59 12.82
N TYR A 511 14.40 23.24 12.38
CA TYR A 511 15.27 22.30 13.10
C TYR A 511 15.75 22.80 14.48
N TYR A 512 15.69 24.10 14.74
CA TYR A 512 16.01 24.66 16.06
C TYR A 512 15.02 24.21 17.15
N SER A 513 13.75 23.97 16.79
CA SER A 513 12.67 23.60 17.73
C SER A 513 12.04 22.26 17.46
N ALA A 514 12.40 21.57 16.36
CA ALA A 514 11.78 20.33 15.94
C ALA A 514 12.04 19.18 16.91
N ASN A 515 11.06 18.33 17.14
CA ASN A 515 11.28 17.02 17.73
C ASN A 515 11.74 16.05 16.62
N TYR A 516 12.85 15.33 16.83
CA TYR A 516 13.33 14.34 15.84
C TYR A 516 12.31 13.24 15.57
N MET A 517 11.44 12.90 16.53
CA MET A 517 10.40 11.89 16.32
C MET A 517 9.33 12.29 15.28
N ASP A 518 9.17 13.59 15.01
CA ASP A 518 8.27 14.07 13.94
C ASP A 518 8.73 13.69 12.53
N PHE A 519 9.98 13.24 12.41
CA PHE A 519 10.63 12.78 11.17
C PHE A 519 10.84 11.26 11.12
N ALA A 520 10.23 10.53 12.08
CA ALA A 520 10.33 9.09 12.13
C ALA A 520 9.47 8.43 11.06
N LEU A 521 9.98 7.41 10.42
CA LEU A 521 9.28 6.58 9.43
C LEU A 521 9.69 5.11 9.63
N SER A 522 8.99 4.21 8.99
CA SER A 522 9.38 2.81 8.98
C SER A 522 10.66 2.60 8.17
N VAL A 523 11.42 1.54 8.46
CA VAL A 523 12.59 1.19 7.65
C VAL A 523 12.16 0.85 6.22
N SER A 524 10.98 0.25 6.02
CA SER A 524 10.45 -0.05 4.69
C SER A 524 10.20 1.21 3.85
N GLU A 525 9.62 2.26 4.44
CA GLU A 525 9.45 3.55 3.76
C GLU A 525 10.79 4.18 3.40
N LEU A 526 11.81 4.07 4.28
CA LEU A 526 13.15 4.54 3.96
C LEU A 526 13.81 3.73 2.84
N GLU A 527 13.59 2.41 2.78
CA GLU A 527 14.05 1.55 1.68
C GLU A 527 13.45 1.98 0.34
N GLU A 528 12.16 2.36 0.32
CA GLU A 528 11.49 2.89 -0.88
C GLU A 528 12.08 4.24 -1.33
N LEU A 529 12.40 5.12 -0.37
CA LEU A 529 12.96 6.44 -0.66
C LEU A 529 14.41 6.38 -1.19
N THR A 530 15.21 5.44 -0.67
CA THR A 530 16.65 5.39 -0.94
C THR A 530 17.04 4.36 -1.99
N GLY A 531 16.22 3.34 -2.22
CA GLY A 531 16.53 2.19 -3.06
C GLY A 531 17.51 1.21 -2.43
N PHE A 532 17.93 1.42 -1.17
CA PHE A 532 18.75 0.47 -0.41
C PHE A 532 17.89 -0.52 0.35
N THR A 533 18.43 -1.71 0.64
CA THR A 533 17.83 -2.69 1.55
C THR A 533 18.63 -2.67 2.87
N PHE A 534 18.00 -2.18 3.93
CA PHE A 534 18.61 -2.10 5.26
C PHE A 534 18.35 -3.38 6.05
N PHE A 535 19.30 -3.77 6.91
CA PHE A 535 19.17 -4.94 7.79
C PHE A 535 18.68 -6.18 7.05
N PRO A 536 19.39 -6.67 6.02
CA PRO A 536 18.87 -7.72 5.12
C PRO A 536 18.57 -9.05 5.83
N SER A 537 19.19 -9.30 6.99
CA SER A 537 18.92 -10.47 7.83
C SER A 537 17.64 -10.35 8.68
N ILE A 538 17.06 -9.15 8.79
CA ILE A 538 15.85 -8.89 9.58
C ILE A 538 14.61 -9.11 8.73
N ARG A 539 13.68 -9.89 9.26
CA ARG A 539 12.40 -10.18 8.59
C ARG A 539 11.64 -8.90 8.27
N GLN A 540 11.08 -8.82 7.06
CA GLN A 540 10.41 -7.63 6.55
C GLN A 540 9.26 -7.15 7.45
N GLN A 541 8.53 -8.05 8.09
CA GLN A 541 7.45 -7.70 9.02
C GLN A 541 7.88 -6.72 10.13
N TYR A 542 9.15 -6.77 10.58
CA TYR A 542 9.69 -5.87 11.59
C TYR A 542 10.13 -4.50 11.01
N LYS A 543 10.11 -4.35 9.68
CA LYS A 543 10.50 -3.12 8.98
C LYS A 543 9.31 -2.31 8.45
N LEU A 544 8.10 -2.91 8.39
CA LEU A 544 6.90 -2.28 7.84
C LEU A 544 6.35 -1.15 8.70
N THR A 545 6.54 -1.24 10.00
CA THR A 545 6.08 -0.24 10.97
C THR A 545 7.11 -0.06 12.07
N TYR A 546 6.98 0.99 12.86
CA TYR A 546 7.77 1.16 14.07
C TYR A 546 6.87 1.42 15.29
N ASP A 547 7.34 1.01 16.45
CA ASP A 547 6.70 1.29 17.74
C ASP A 547 7.49 2.40 18.45
N ALA A 548 6.94 3.62 18.46
CA ALA A 548 7.60 4.78 19.07
C ALA A 548 7.90 4.56 20.57
N GLY A 549 7.08 3.77 21.28
CA GLY A 549 7.28 3.44 22.70
C GLY A 549 8.56 2.63 22.97
N LYS A 550 9.11 1.99 21.95
CA LYS A 550 10.39 1.27 22.04
C LYS A 550 11.61 2.18 21.85
N TRP A 551 11.43 3.43 21.49
CA TRP A 551 12.47 4.40 21.16
C TRP A 551 12.35 5.70 22.00
N GLN A 552 12.14 5.52 23.31
CA GLN A 552 12.06 6.59 24.31
C GLN A 552 13.22 6.56 25.27
#